data_cbfb4e74afe2a818c0723c648b2c8633
#
_entry.id   cbfb4e74afe2a818c0723c648b2c8633
#
_cell.length_a   1.000
_cell.length_b   1.000
_cell.length_c   1.000
_cell.angle_alpha   90.00
_cell.angle_beta   90.00
_cell.angle_gamma   90.00
#
_symmetry.space_group_name_H-M   'P 1'
#
loop_
_entity.id
_entity.type
_entity.pdbx_description
1 polymer ?
#
loop_
_entity_poly.entity_id
_entity_poly.type
_entity_poly.pdbx_seq_one_letter_code
_entity_poly.pdbx_strand_id
1 'polypeptide(L)'
;MTRRDAIHGDGRLRCYNRSAFKQQLKMKLIGSLTSPYVRKARIVLAEKKIEYEFVLDNPWNADTGVAKLNPLGKVPVLVLDDDSTLFDSRVIVEYLDSVTPNNRLLPASGRERIRIKRWEALADGVLDAAVAAFLEAKRPKKERSASWIARQREKIDRSLEMMSEELGEQPWCTGNAFSLADVAVGAALGYLDFRLGDIDWRNQHANLARLYDELMQRPSFAETVPQG
;
A
#
# COMPACT_ATOMS: atom_id res chain seq x y z
N MET A 1 9.43 -24.89 74.60
CA MET A 1 7.94 -24.99 74.65
C MET A 1 7.40 -24.10 73.54
N THR A 2 6.87 -24.79 72.56
CA THR A 2 5.59 -24.64 71.86
C THR A 2 5.55 -23.45 70.88
N ARG A 3 5.10 -23.52 69.67
CA ARG A 3 4.36 -24.50 68.85
C ARG A 3 4.57 -24.09 67.37
N ARG A 4 4.64 -25.04 66.50
CA ARG A 4 4.51 -24.89 65.03
C ARG A 4 3.07 -24.58 64.72
N ASP A 5 2.85 -23.67 63.77
CA ASP A 5 1.64 -23.64 62.93
C ASP A 5 2.01 -23.53 61.48
N ALA A 6 1.68 -24.58 60.74
CA ALA A 6 1.82 -24.72 59.31
C ALA A 6 0.66 -24.02 58.64
N ILE A 7 0.94 -23.17 57.65
CA ILE A 7 -0.07 -22.64 56.75
C ILE A 7 0.12 -23.34 55.39
N HIS A 8 -0.85 -24.19 55.04
CA HIS A 8 -1.05 -24.76 53.73
C HIS A 8 -1.51 -23.64 52.79
N GLY A 9 -0.68 -23.28 51.84
CA GLY A 9 -1.06 -22.42 50.70
C GLY A 9 -1.32 -23.27 49.49
N ASP A 10 -2.59 -23.39 49.09
CA ASP A 10 -3.07 -24.07 47.90
C ASP A 10 -2.57 -23.32 46.63
N GLY A 11 -1.48 -23.82 46.05
CA GLY A 11 -0.85 -23.29 44.83
C GLY A 11 -1.61 -23.66 43.57
N ARG A 12 -2.78 -23.09 43.36
CA ARG A 12 -3.46 -23.16 42.04
C ARG A 12 -2.82 -22.18 41.09
N LEU A 13 -1.86 -22.67 40.31
CA LEU A 13 -1.44 -22.01 39.05
C LEU A 13 -2.67 -21.85 38.15
N ARG A 14 -3.19 -20.62 38.07
CA ARG A 14 -4.16 -20.27 37.03
C ARG A 14 -3.45 -20.39 35.69
N CYS A 15 -3.68 -21.46 34.97
CA CYS A 15 -3.38 -21.59 33.58
C CYS A 15 -4.14 -20.46 32.85
N TYR A 16 -3.43 -19.42 32.48
CA TYR A 16 -3.95 -18.42 31.55
C TYR A 16 -4.20 -19.11 30.21
N ASN A 17 -5.47 -19.29 29.93
CA ASN A 17 -5.95 -19.90 28.69
C ASN A 17 -5.50 -19.04 27.49
N ARG A 18 -4.45 -19.47 26.78
CA ARG A 18 -3.90 -18.83 25.57
C ARG A 18 -4.87 -18.86 24.37
N SER A 19 -6.08 -19.39 24.52
CA SER A 19 -7.05 -19.54 23.44
C SER A 19 -8.02 -18.35 23.26
N ALA A 20 -7.91 -17.27 24.05
CA ALA A 20 -8.89 -16.17 24.04
C ALA A 20 -8.49 -14.96 23.18
N PHE A 21 -7.43 -15.01 22.37
CA PHE A 21 -6.99 -13.88 21.53
C PHE A 21 -6.79 -14.25 20.06
N LYS A 22 -7.78 -14.89 19.46
CA LYS A 22 -8.04 -14.79 18.02
C LYS A 22 -9.38 -14.11 17.81
N GLN A 23 -9.50 -12.90 18.27
CA GLN A 23 -10.52 -12.01 17.73
C GLN A 23 -10.04 -11.69 16.29
N GLN A 24 -10.62 -12.40 15.34
CA GLN A 24 -10.34 -12.23 13.92
C GLN A 24 -10.79 -10.81 13.58
N LEU A 25 -9.83 -9.92 13.37
CA LEU A 25 -10.08 -8.55 12.94
C LEU A 25 -10.91 -8.64 11.64
N LYS A 26 -12.17 -8.24 11.69
CA LYS A 26 -13.06 -8.23 10.52
C LYS A 26 -12.87 -6.92 9.74
N MET A 27 -11.65 -6.69 9.26
CA MET A 27 -11.38 -5.52 8.42
C MET A 27 -11.96 -5.73 7.03
N LYS A 28 -12.50 -4.63 6.43
CA LYS A 28 -12.95 -4.63 5.04
C LYS A 28 -12.17 -3.57 4.26
N LEU A 29 -11.60 -3.98 3.15
CA LEU A 29 -10.98 -3.06 2.20
C LEU A 29 -11.94 -2.79 1.06
N ILE A 30 -12.43 -1.55 0.98
CA ILE A 30 -13.33 -1.10 -0.09
C ILE A 30 -12.47 -0.53 -1.22
N GLY A 31 -12.70 -1.00 -2.46
CA GLY A 31 -11.94 -0.51 -3.58
C GLY A 31 -12.21 -1.15 -4.92
N SER A 32 -11.54 -0.68 -5.96
CA SER A 32 -11.56 -1.27 -7.30
C SER A 32 -10.24 -1.96 -7.61
N LEU A 33 -10.28 -3.02 -8.42
CA LEU A 33 -9.08 -3.77 -8.84
C LEU A 33 -8.18 -2.98 -9.80
N THR A 34 -8.69 -1.89 -10.36
CA THR A 34 -7.92 -1.01 -11.25
C THR A 34 -7.17 0.09 -10.52
N SER A 35 -7.49 0.33 -9.23
CA SER A 35 -6.88 1.42 -8.46
C SER A 35 -5.48 1.04 -7.97
N PRO A 36 -4.44 1.83 -8.30
CA PRO A 36 -3.09 1.57 -7.83
C PRO A 36 -2.95 1.78 -6.32
N TYR A 37 -3.73 2.68 -5.74
CA TYR A 37 -3.75 2.94 -4.31
C TYR A 37 -4.39 1.79 -3.53
N VAL A 38 -5.41 1.15 -4.10
CA VAL A 38 -6.00 -0.10 -3.57
C VAL A 38 -4.98 -1.22 -3.66
N ARG A 39 -4.26 -1.33 -4.79
CA ARG A 39 -3.19 -2.31 -4.95
C ARG A 39 -2.12 -2.16 -3.87
N LYS A 40 -1.66 -0.92 -3.58
CA LYS A 40 -0.68 -0.64 -2.52
C LYS A 40 -1.16 -1.18 -1.16
N ALA A 41 -2.40 -0.94 -0.78
CA ALA A 41 -2.99 -1.45 0.45
C ALA A 41 -3.09 -2.99 0.46
N ARG A 42 -3.51 -3.62 -0.65
CA ARG A 42 -3.59 -5.08 -0.80
C ARG A 42 -2.23 -5.76 -0.67
N ILE A 43 -1.18 -5.18 -1.27
CA ILE A 43 0.20 -5.67 -1.13
C ILE A 43 0.61 -5.66 0.36
N VAL A 44 0.38 -4.55 1.07
CA VAL A 44 0.73 -4.45 2.50
C VAL A 44 -0.05 -5.47 3.32
N LEU A 45 -1.36 -5.64 3.09
CA LEU A 45 -2.17 -6.66 3.78
C LEU A 45 -1.58 -8.07 3.59
N ALA A 46 -1.19 -8.41 2.36
CA ALA A 46 -0.57 -9.71 2.04
C ALA A 46 0.80 -9.87 2.71
N GLU A 47 1.68 -8.87 2.64
CA GLU A 47 3.00 -8.88 3.29
C GLU A 47 2.90 -9.01 4.81
N LYS A 48 1.90 -8.39 5.41
CA LYS A 48 1.63 -8.44 6.85
C LYS A 48 0.86 -9.70 7.27
N LYS A 49 0.38 -10.50 6.30
CA LYS A 49 -0.47 -11.68 6.52
C LYS A 49 -1.72 -11.34 7.34
N ILE A 50 -2.35 -10.21 7.01
CA ILE A 50 -3.57 -9.74 7.63
C ILE A 50 -4.75 -10.21 6.79
N GLU A 51 -5.67 -10.95 7.40
CA GLU A 51 -6.93 -11.38 6.77
C GLU A 51 -7.90 -10.20 6.71
N TYR A 52 -8.59 -10.06 5.58
CA TYR A 52 -9.59 -9.01 5.36
C TYR A 52 -10.64 -9.46 4.34
N GLU A 53 -11.79 -8.83 4.35
CA GLU A 53 -12.82 -8.93 3.31
C GLU A 53 -12.54 -7.86 2.25
N PHE A 54 -12.42 -8.24 0.98
CA PHE A 54 -12.34 -7.27 -0.10
C PHE A 54 -13.75 -6.98 -0.64
N VAL A 55 -14.18 -5.71 -0.55
CA VAL A 55 -15.46 -5.24 -1.07
C VAL A 55 -15.21 -4.45 -2.36
N LEU A 56 -15.63 -5.04 -3.48
CA LEU A 56 -15.49 -4.37 -4.77
C LEU A 56 -16.50 -3.22 -4.90
N ASP A 57 -16.01 -2.00 -4.88
CA ASP A 57 -16.81 -0.80 -5.16
C ASP A 57 -15.97 0.17 -6.02
N ASN A 58 -16.49 0.52 -7.17
CA ASN A 58 -15.84 1.43 -8.08
C ASN A 58 -16.41 2.86 -7.87
N PRO A 59 -15.58 3.83 -7.43
CA PRO A 59 -16.04 5.18 -7.15
C PRO A 59 -16.60 5.95 -8.35
N TRP A 60 -16.45 5.40 -9.56
CA TRP A 60 -17.00 5.98 -10.80
C TRP A 60 -18.40 5.47 -11.14
N ASN A 61 -18.90 4.46 -10.43
CA ASN A 61 -20.25 3.96 -10.64
C ASN A 61 -21.29 4.91 -10.03
N ALA A 62 -22.44 5.03 -10.65
CA ALA A 62 -23.51 5.90 -10.17
C ALA A 62 -24.11 5.45 -8.82
N ASP A 63 -24.01 4.15 -8.53
CA ASP A 63 -24.54 3.50 -7.32
C ASP A 63 -23.49 3.29 -6.22
N THR A 64 -22.27 3.85 -6.38
CA THR A 64 -21.19 3.68 -5.41
C THR A 64 -21.57 4.17 -4.01
N GLY A 65 -21.20 3.37 -3.00
CA GLY A 65 -21.32 3.71 -1.58
C GLY A 65 -20.08 4.45 -1.01
N VAL A 66 -19.01 4.60 -1.80
CA VAL A 66 -17.70 5.10 -1.33
C VAL A 66 -17.81 6.46 -0.63
N ALA A 67 -18.60 7.39 -1.15
CA ALA A 67 -18.73 8.73 -0.58
C ALA A 67 -19.37 8.77 0.83
N LYS A 68 -20.09 7.71 1.23
CA LYS A 68 -20.62 7.55 2.58
C LYS A 68 -19.54 7.17 3.60
N LEU A 69 -18.46 6.54 3.14
CA LEU A 69 -17.35 6.06 3.97
C LEU A 69 -16.14 7.01 3.91
N ASN A 70 -15.93 7.63 2.75
CA ASN A 70 -14.88 8.62 2.51
C ASN A 70 -15.49 9.80 1.75
N PRO A 71 -15.65 10.97 2.38
CA PRO A 71 -16.30 12.14 1.77
C PRO A 71 -15.55 12.67 0.52
N LEU A 72 -14.29 12.24 0.30
CA LEU A 72 -13.54 12.57 -0.91
C LEU A 72 -13.95 11.71 -2.11
N GLY A 73 -14.84 10.71 -1.94
CA GLY A 73 -15.29 9.80 -3.00
C GLY A 73 -14.15 8.98 -3.61
N LYS A 74 -13.10 8.66 -2.83
CA LYS A 74 -11.89 7.97 -3.30
C LYS A 74 -11.69 6.63 -2.60
N VAL A 75 -11.10 5.70 -3.31
CA VAL A 75 -10.63 4.40 -2.79
C VAL A 75 -9.10 4.36 -2.75
N PRO A 76 -8.50 3.57 -1.82
CA PRO A 76 -9.10 2.62 -0.87
C PRO A 76 -9.78 3.29 0.32
N VAL A 77 -10.72 2.56 0.93
CA VAL A 77 -11.20 2.81 2.29
C VAL A 77 -11.04 1.51 3.07
N LEU A 78 -10.43 1.59 4.25
CA LEU A 78 -10.34 0.46 5.19
C LEU A 78 -11.38 0.68 6.29
N VAL A 79 -12.33 -0.25 6.42
CA VAL A 79 -13.31 -0.28 7.52
C VAL A 79 -12.77 -1.22 8.58
N LEU A 80 -12.69 -0.75 9.81
CA LEU A 80 -12.19 -1.50 10.96
C LEU A 80 -13.33 -2.29 11.63
N ASP A 81 -13.00 -3.08 12.65
CA ASP A 81 -13.93 -3.92 13.42
C ASP A 81 -14.93 -3.13 14.28
N ASP A 82 -14.64 -1.86 14.56
CA ASP A 82 -15.50 -0.90 15.24
C ASP A 82 -16.31 0.01 14.29
N ASP A 83 -16.36 -0.37 12.99
CA ASP A 83 -16.97 0.38 11.89
C ASP A 83 -16.32 1.75 11.60
N SER A 84 -15.23 2.12 12.25
CA SER A 84 -14.46 3.29 11.88
C SER A 84 -13.76 3.13 10.54
N THR A 85 -13.53 4.22 9.81
CA THR A 85 -12.95 4.22 8.47
C THR A 85 -11.61 4.92 8.41
N LEU A 86 -10.66 4.32 7.66
CA LEU A 86 -9.37 4.94 7.36
C LEU A 86 -9.24 5.20 5.86
N PHE A 87 -8.72 6.34 5.51
CA PHE A 87 -8.30 6.81 4.19
C PHE A 87 -7.28 7.96 4.40
N ASP A 88 -6.35 8.28 3.48
CA ASP A 88 -6.08 7.61 2.20
C ASP A 88 -5.19 6.37 2.34
N SER A 89 -4.64 5.89 1.21
CA SER A 89 -3.76 4.71 1.20
C SER A 89 -2.53 4.86 2.10
N ARG A 90 -1.99 6.07 2.29
CA ARG A 90 -0.83 6.35 3.15
C ARG A 90 -1.14 6.10 4.62
N VAL A 91 -2.34 6.52 5.05
CA VAL A 91 -2.83 6.28 6.42
C VAL A 91 -3.09 4.79 6.62
N ILE A 92 -3.73 4.15 5.63
CA ILE A 92 -4.05 2.72 5.68
C ILE A 92 -2.79 1.88 5.82
N VAL A 93 -1.78 2.07 4.97
CA VAL A 93 -0.57 1.23 5.00
C VAL A 93 0.26 1.45 6.27
N GLU A 94 0.27 2.66 6.81
CA GLU A 94 0.94 2.96 8.08
C GLU A 94 0.22 2.29 9.26
N TYR A 95 -1.11 2.34 9.29
CA TYR A 95 -1.92 1.61 10.25
C TYR A 95 -1.65 0.11 10.17
N LEU A 96 -1.74 -0.49 8.97
CA LEU A 96 -1.51 -1.93 8.76
C LEU A 96 -0.11 -2.36 9.19
N ASP A 97 0.91 -1.53 8.99
CA ASP A 97 2.27 -1.82 9.45
C ASP A 97 2.37 -1.79 10.97
N SER A 98 1.54 -1.01 11.66
CA SER A 98 1.55 -0.86 13.12
C SER A 98 0.82 -1.97 13.86
N VAL A 99 -0.23 -2.58 13.29
CA VAL A 99 -1.12 -3.54 14.00
C VAL A 99 -0.50 -4.93 14.17
N THR A 100 0.57 -5.25 13.47
CA THR A 100 1.29 -6.52 13.63
C THR A 100 2.79 -6.31 13.53
N PRO A 101 3.60 -6.98 14.37
CA PRO A 101 5.06 -6.93 14.29
C PRO A 101 5.62 -7.68 13.09
N ASN A 102 4.81 -8.51 12.41
CA ASN A 102 5.25 -9.30 11.28
C ASN A 102 5.72 -8.41 10.14
N ASN A 103 6.86 -8.76 9.55
CA ASN A 103 7.38 -8.13 8.33
C ASN A 103 7.27 -6.59 8.36
N ARG A 104 8.00 -5.95 9.27
CA ARG A 104 7.95 -4.49 9.45
C ARG A 104 8.43 -3.77 8.19
N LEU A 105 7.55 -2.99 7.57
CA LEU A 105 7.81 -2.25 6.34
C LEU A 105 8.27 -0.82 6.58
N LEU A 106 8.04 -0.29 7.79
CA LEU A 106 8.33 1.09 8.15
C LEU A 106 8.93 1.16 9.55
N PRO A 107 10.15 1.70 9.75
CA PRO A 107 10.73 1.92 11.07
C PRO A 107 9.83 2.78 11.97
N ALA A 108 9.89 2.59 13.28
CA ALA A 108 9.08 3.33 14.23
C ALA A 108 9.34 4.84 14.18
N SER A 109 10.60 5.24 13.98
CA SER A 109 11.04 6.64 13.97
C SER A 109 12.37 6.80 13.25
N GLY A 110 12.88 8.03 13.18
CA GLY A 110 14.22 8.33 12.72
C GLY A 110 14.31 8.66 11.23
N ARG A 111 15.55 8.91 10.79
CA ARG A 111 15.86 9.36 9.42
C ARG A 111 15.47 8.33 8.36
N GLU A 112 15.63 7.05 8.66
CA GLU A 112 15.28 5.97 7.75
C GLU A 112 13.76 5.94 7.46
N ARG A 113 12.92 6.10 8.50
CA ARG A 113 11.46 6.26 8.32
C ARG A 113 11.14 7.41 7.36
N ILE A 114 11.79 8.56 7.54
CA ILE A 114 11.56 9.73 6.67
C ILE A 114 12.00 9.44 5.23
N ARG A 115 13.12 8.73 5.04
CA ARG A 115 13.59 8.32 3.71
C ARG A 115 12.55 7.44 3.02
N ILE A 116 12.03 6.42 3.71
CA ILE A 116 10.98 5.53 3.18
C ILE A 116 9.70 6.31 2.84
N LYS A 117 9.25 7.19 3.74
CA LYS A 117 8.05 8.02 3.50
C LYS A 117 8.24 9.00 2.33
N ARG A 118 9.45 9.50 2.10
CA ARG A 118 9.76 10.33 0.93
C ARG A 118 9.66 9.51 -0.37
N TRP A 119 10.16 8.27 -0.38
CA TRP A 119 10.01 7.36 -1.52
C TRP A 119 8.52 7.06 -1.79
N GLU A 120 7.75 6.79 -0.74
CA GLU A 120 6.29 6.61 -0.86
C GLU A 120 5.62 7.85 -1.48
N ALA A 121 5.98 9.05 -0.99
CA ALA A 121 5.43 10.30 -1.51
C ALA A 121 5.78 10.53 -2.99
N LEU A 122 7.01 10.18 -3.41
CA LEU A 122 7.44 10.28 -4.81
C LEU A 122 6.67 9.30 -5.69
N ALA A 123 6.52 8.05 -5.28
CA ALA A 123 5.75 7.03 -5.99
C ALA A 123 4.26 7.39 -6.09
N ASP A 124 3.65 7.87 -5.01
CA ASP A 124 2.27 8.36 -5.03
C ASP A 124 2.13 9.58 -5.97
N GLY A 125 3.14 10.44 -6.05
CA GLY A 125 3.18 11.55 -7.01
C GLY A 125 3.20 11.07 -8.47
N VAL A 126 3.90 9.98 -8.78
CA VAL A 126 3.83 9.31 -10.10
C VAL A 126 2.43 8.79 -10.35
N LEU A 127 1.80 8.13 -9.38
CA LEU A 127 0.43 7.64 -9.48
C LEU A 127 -0.58 8.75 -9.71
N ASP A 128 -0.48 9.87 -8.97
CA ASP A 128 -1.35 11.03 -9.13
C ASP A 128 -1.23 11.62 -10.55
N ALA A 129 -0.02 11.73 -11.06
CA ALA A 129 0.22 12.21 -12.42
C ALA A 129 -0.30 11.23 -13.48
N ALA A 130 -0.08 9.92 -13.28
CA ALA A 130 -0.53 8.88 -14.20
C ALA A 130 -2.07 8.80 -14.27
N VAL A 131 -2.74 8.82 -13.11
CA VAL A 131 -4.21 8.85 -13.04
C VAL A 131 -4.76 10.11 -13.69
N ALA A 132 -4.17 11.28 -13.42
CA ALA A 132 -4.61 12.54 -14.04
C ALA A 132 -4.45 12.53 -15.56
N ALA A 133 -3.32 12.05 -16.09
CA ALA A 133 -3.09 11.92 -17.53
C ALA A 133 -4.08 10.93 -18.17
N PHE A 134 -4.29 9.77 -17.54
CA PHE A 134 -5.21 8.76 -18.03
C PHE A 134 -6.67 9.25 -18.09
N LEU A 135 -7.14 9.90 -17.02
CA LEU A 135 -8.51 10.42 -16.95
C LEU A 135 -8.71 11.55 -17.96
N GLU A 136 -7.77 12.46 -18.10
CA GLU A 136 -7.82 13.53 -19.10
C GLU A 136 -7.85 12.96 -20.53
N ALA A 137 -7.06 11.92 -20.80
CA ALA A 137 -7.06 11.24 -22.10
C ALA A 137 -8.38 10.54 -22.43
N LYS A 138 -9.23 10.19 -21.45
CA LYS A 138 -10.57 9.62 -21.63
C LYS A 138 -11.66 10.64 -21.92
N ARG A 139 -11.40 11.94 -21.71
CA ARG A 139 -12.39 12.98 -21.99
C ARG A 139 -12.71 13.06 -23.51
N PRO A 140 -13.87 13.59 -23.89
CA PRO A 140 -14.18 13.86 -25.27
C PRO A 140 -13.06 14.67 -25.94
N LYS A 141 -12.68 14.34 -27.18
CA LYS A 141 -11.52 14.92 -27.85
C LYS A 141 -11.51 16.48 -27.83
N LYS A 142 -12.68 17.11 -27.90
CA LYS A 142 -12.85 18.57 -27.90
C LYS A 142 -12.59 19.21 -26.52
N GLU A 143 -12.67 18.44 -25.47
CA GLU A 143 -12.51 18.90 -24.07
C GLU A 143 -11.15 18.51 -23.48
N ARG A 144 -10.35 17.79 -24.24
CA ARG A 144 -9.08 17.21 -23.81
C ARG A 144 -7.96 18.23 -23.88
N SER A 145 -7.23 18.42 -22.80
CA SER A 145 -6.06 19.30 -22.75
C SER A 145 -4.77 18.53 -23.00
N ALA A 146 -4.21 18.65 -24.21
CA ALA A 146 -2.93 18.04 -24.56
C ALA A 146 -1.77 18.57 -23.69
N SER A 147 -1.78 19.88 -23.40
CA SER A 147 -0.75 20.50 -22.54
C SER A 147 -0.81 20.01 -21.10
N TRP A 148 -2.00 19.74 -20.57
CA TRP A 148 -2.15 19.14 -19.26
C TRP A 148 -1.60 17.70 -19.19
N ILE A 149 -1.93 16.89 -20.21
CA ILE A 149 -1.40 15.54 -20.34
C ILE A 149 0.13 15.57 -20.41
N ALA A 150 0.70 16.42 -21.27
CA ALA A 150 2.14 16.59 -21.40
C ALA A 150 2.79 16.95 -20.04
N ARG A 151 2.20 17.92 -19.32
CA ARG A 151 2.68 18.30 -17.99
C ARG A 151 2.67 17.15 -16.97
N GLN A 152 1.66 16.26 -17.00
CA GLN A 152 1.64 15.09 -16.12
C GLN A 152 2.72 14.09 -16.52
N ARG A 153 2.93 13.85 -17.83
CA ARG A 153 3.99 12.96 -18.32
C ARG A 153 5.38 13.45 -17.92
N GLU A 154 5.67 14.71 -18.04
CA GLU A 154 6.94 15.30 -17.59
C GLU A 154 7.19 15.08 -16.08
N LYS A 155 6.14 15.08 -15.25
CA LYS A 155 6.30 14.73 -13.81
C LYS A 155 6.68 13.27 -13.64
N ILE A 156 6.04 12.37 -14.39
CA ILE A 156 6.36 10.95 -14.37
C ILE A 156 7.82 10.76 -14.77
N ASP A 157 8.24 11.32 -15.90
CA ASP A 157 9.60 11.15 -16.43
C ASP A 157 10.66 11.62 -15.43
N ARG A 158 10.51 12.85 -14.88
CA ARG A 158 11.45 13.36 -13.87
C ARG A 158 11.44 12.56 -12.57
N SER A 159 10.30 11.97 -12.21
CA SER A 159 10.22 11.15 -11.01
C SER A 159 10.87 9.78 -11.21
N LEU A 160 10.72 9.18 -12.39
CA LEU A 160 11.39 7.94 -12.75
C LEU A 160 12.91 8.12 -12.81
N GLU A 161 13.38 9.23 -13.40
CA GLU A 161 14.79 9.59 -13.40
C GLU A 161 15.37 9.65 -11.98
N MET A 162 14.72 10.43 -11.08
CA MET A 162 15.13 10.52 -9.67
C MET A 162 15.12 9.16 -8.96
N MET A 163 14.06 8.34 -9.19
CA MET A 163 13.99 7.00 -8.61
C MET A 163 15.13 6.11 -9.10
N SER A 164 15.44 6.16 -10.40
CA SER A 164 16.52 5.40 -11.00
C SER A 164 17.89 5.82 -10.44
N GLU A 165 18.17 7.11 -10.36
CA GLU A 165 19.39 7.64 -9.78
C GLU A 165 19.58 7.24 -8.31
N GLU A 166 18.52 7.37 -7.50
CA GLU A 166 18.57 7.04 -6.07
C GLU A 166 18.63 5.54 -5.79
N LEU A 167 17.96 4.71 -6.61
CA LEU A 167 18.06 3.25 -6.52
C LEU A 167 19.47 2.77 -6.85
N GLY A 168 20.08 3.31 -7.91
CA GLY A 168 21.40 2.90 -8.38
C GLY A 168 21.46 1.38 -8.55
N GLU A 169 22.46 0.75 -7.95
CA GLU A 169 22.67 -0.71 -7.96
C GLU A 169 22.11 -1.41 -6.71
N GLN A 170 21.37 -0.70 -5.85
CA GLN A 170 20.81 -1.29 -4.64
C GLN A 170 19.70 -2.31 -4.99
N PRO A 171 19.54 -3.38 -4.19
CA PRO A 171 18.47 -4.36 -4.41
C PRO A 171 17.08 -3.79 -4.10
N TRP A 172 16.98 -2.81 -3.17
CA TRP A 172 15.74 -2.18 -2.73
C TRP A 172 15.88 -0.67 -2.64
N CYS A 173 14.78 0.06 -2.71
CA CYS A 173 14.73 1.53 -2.74
C CYS A 173 15.50 2.23 -1.61
N THR A 174 15.63 1.58 -0.46
CA THR A 174 16.30 2.17 0.71
C THR A 174 17.53 1.37 1.18
N GLY A 175 18.05 0.48 0.35
CA GLY A 175 19.26 -0.29 0.63
C GLY A 175 19.04 -1.81 0.55
N ASN A 176 19.37 -2.54 1.62
CA ASN A 176 19.41 -4.00 1.59
C ASN A 176 18.12 -4.67 2.12
N ALA A 177 17.12 -3.90 2.52
CA ALA A 177 15.88 -4.43 3.10
C ALA A 177 14.65 -3.93 2.33
N PHE A 178 13.75 -4.87 2.01
CA PHE A 178 12.43 -4.57 1.47
C PHE A 178 11.61 -3.73 2.45
N SER A 179 10.94 -2.71 1.96
CA SER A 179 10.24 -1.71 2.77
C SER A 179 8.95 -1.20 2.09
N LEU A 180 8.24 -0.29 2.76
CA LEU A 180 7.08 0.40 2.17
C LEU A 180 7.46 1.23 0.93
N ALA A 181 8.72 1.66 0.80
CA ALA A 181 9.20 2.35 -0.41
C ALA A 181 9.05 1.45 -1.65
N ASP A 182 9.47 0.19 -1.54
CA ASP A 182 9.41 -0.79 -2.62
C ASP A 182 7.97 -1.14 -2.98
N VAL A 183 7.09 -1.23 -1.98
CA VAL A 183 5.64 -1.42 -2.19
C VAL A 183 5.06 -0.27 -3.01
N ALA A 184 5.37 0.97 -2.65
CA ALA A 184 4.85 2.14 -3.32
C ALA A 184 5.39 2.26 -4.75
N VAL A 185 6.70 2.08 -4.95
CA VAL A 185 7.34 2.11 -6.27
C VAL A 185 6.80 1.00 -7.16
N GLY A 186 6.69 -0.23 -6.67
CA GLY A 186 6.15 -1.34 -7.45
C GLY A 186 4.67 -1.16 -7.83
N ALA A 187 3.86 -0.55 -6.95
CA ALA A 187 2.48 -0.19 -7.31
C ALA A 187 2.46 0.88 -8.42
N ALA A 188 3.37 1.87 -8.37
CA ALA A 188 3.47 2.92 -9.39
C ALA A 188 3.92 2.37 -10.74
N LEU A 189 5.01 1.62 -10.79
CA LEU A 189 5.54 1.03 -12.03
C LEU A 189 4.52 0.10 -12.70
N GLY A 190 3.85 -0.75 -11.92
CA GLY A 190 2.82 -1.63 -12.46
C GLY A 190 1.57 -0.88 -12.94
N TYR A 191 1.28 0.30 -12.41
CA TYR A 191 0.20 1.12 -12.93
C TYR A 191 0.57 1.81 -14.26
N LEU A 192 1.83 2.20 -14.43
CA LEU A 192 2.34 2.70 -15.72
C LEU A 192 2.19 1.63 -16.80
N ASP A 193 2.62 0.39 -16.54
CA ASP A 193 2.43 -0.74 -17.47
C ASP A 193 0.95 -0.95 -17.82
N PHE A 194 0.06 -0.82 -16.83
CA PHE A 194 -1.36 -1.08 -17.00
C PHE A 194 -2.11 0.01 -17.81
N ARG A 195 -1.76 1.28 -17.64
CA ARG A 195 -2.54 2.41 -18.18
C ARG A 195 -1.79 3.30 -19.14
N LEU A 196 -0.48 3.33 -19.07
CA LEU A 196 0.38 4.21 -19.85
C LEU A 196 1.53 3.40 -20.49
N GLY A 197 1.20 2.26 -21.10
CA GLY A 197 2.16 1.34 -21.69
C GLY A 197 2.98 1.91 -22.86
N ASP A 198 2.67 3.15 -23.28
CA ASP A 198 3.46 3.94 -24.23
C ASP A 198 4.62 4.71 -23.56
N ILE A 199 4.74 4.70 -22.24
CA ILE A 199 5.91 5.17 -21.51
C ILE A 199 6.92 4.04 -21.42
N ASP A 200 8.01 4.14 -22.17
CA ASP A 200 9.06 3.11 -22.26
C ASP A 200 10.03 3.16 -21.08
N TRP A 201 9.48 3.17 -19.87
CA TRP A 201 10.27 3.30 -18.64
C TRP A 201 11.21 2.11 -18.39
N ARG A 202 10.86 0.91 -18.88
CA ARG A 202 11.66 -0.31 -18.66
C ARG A 202 13.00 -0.25 -19.38
N ASN A 203 13.01 0.22 -20.63
CA ASN A 203 14.23 0.39 -21.40
C ASN A 203 15.05 1.60 -20.97
N GLN A 204 14.37 2.66 -20.52
CA GLN A 204 15.03 3.89 -20.06
C GLN A 204 15.67 3.73 -18.67
N HIS A 205 15.08 2.89 -17.79
CA HIS A 205 15.51 2.72 -16.40
C HIS A 205 15.64 1.22 -16.06
N ALA A 206 16.69 0.58 -16.56
CA ALA A 206 16.91 -0.86 -16.42
C ALA A 206 16.97 -1.34 -14.95
N ASN A 207 17.46 -0.51 -14.03
CA ASN A 207 17.49 -0.82 -12.61
C ASN A 207 16.09 -0.81 -11.96
N LEU A 208 15.19 0.08 -12.38
CA LEU A 208 13.78 0.05 -11.98
C LEU A 208 13.06 -1.16 -12.55
N ALA A 209 13.38 -1.56 -13.80
CA ALA A 209 12.85 -2.77 -14.41
C ALA A 209 13.28 -4.02 -13.61
N ARG A 210 14.56 -4.13 -13.28
CA ARG A 210 15.09 -5.20 -12.41
C ARG A 210 14.36 -5.23 -11.05
N LEU A 211 14.21 -4.08 -10.39
CA LEU A 211 13.47 -3.98 -9.12
C LEU A 211 12.04 -4.48 -9.28
N TYR A 212 11.34 -4.05 -10.32
CA TYR A 212 9.96 -4.46 -10.55
C TYR A 212 9.82 -5.96 -10.83
N ASP A 213 10.72 -6.54 -11.61
CA ASP A 213 10.74 -7.97 -11.90
C ASP A 213 11.00 -8.79 -10.62
N GLU A 214 11.88 -8.33 -9.73
CA GLU A 214 12.10 -8.94 -8.41
C GLU A 214 10.85 -8.81 -7.51
N LEU A 215 10.19 -7.66 -7.52
CA LEU A 215 8.93 -7.46 -6.79
C LEU A 215 7.85 -8.42 -7.29
N MET A 216 7.76 -8.66 -8.59
CA MET A 216 6.77 -9.57 -9.17
C MET A 216 6.99 -11.05 -8.83
N GLN A 217 8.16 -11.45 -8.29
CA GLN A 217 8.37 -12.77 -7.70
C GLN A 217 7.67 -12.95 -6.34
N ARG A 218 7.26 -11.84 -5.70
CA ARG A 218 6.54 -11.90 -4.43
C ARG A 218 5.06 -12.16 -4.66
N PRO A 219 4.44 -13.15 -3.97
CA PRO A 219 3.00 -13.43 -4.11
C PRO A 219 2.12 -12.20 -3.90
N SER A 220 2.50 -11.30 -2.96
CA SER A 220 1.78 -10.06 -2.67
C SER A 220 1.63 -9.14 -3.90
N PHE A 221 2.60 -9.14 -4.81
CA PHE A 221 2.57 -8.37 -6.06
C PHE A 221 1.90 -9.13 -7.19
N ALA A 222 2.24 -10.41 -7.35
CA ALA A 222 1.72 -11.25 -8.43
C ALA A 222 0.20 -11.42 -8.35
N GLU A 223 -0.34 -11.63 -7.13
CA GLU A 223 -1.78 -11.83 -6.88
C GLU A 223 -2.59 -10.52 -6.86
N THR A 224 -1.94 -9.37 -6.89
CA THR A 224 -2.59 -8.06 -6.85
C THR A 224 -2.47 -7.26 -8.14
N VAL A 225 -2.04 -7.87 -9.23
CA VAL A 225 -1.96 -7.20 -10.55
C VAL A 225 -3.30 -6.56 -10.90
N PRO A 226 -3.31 -5.32 -11.41
CA PRO A 226 -4.55 -4.64 -11.81
C PRO A 226 -5.32 -5.44 -12.87
N GLN A 227 -6.65 -5.46 -12.74
CA GLN A 227 -7.55 -6.16 -13.64
C GLN A 227 -8.67 -5.19 -14.09
N GLY A 228 -8.96 -5.15 -15.40
CA GLY A 228 -10.06 -4.32 -15.95
C GLY A 228 -9.82 -3.79 -17.34
#